data_2a3f48ed5408cf0dce59fa754014dee1
#
_entry.id   2a3f48ed5408cf0dce59fa754014dee1
#
_cell.length_a   1.000
_cell.length_b   1.000
_cell.length_c   1.000
_cell.angle_alpha   90.00
_cell.angle_beta   90.00
_cell.angle_gamma   90.00
#
_symmetry.space_group_name_H-M   'P 1'
#
loop_
_entity.id
_entity.type
_entity.pdbx_description
1 polymer ?
#
loop_
_entity_poly.entity_id
_entity_poly.type
_entity_poly.pdbx_seq_one_letter_code
_entity_poly.pdbx_strand_id
1 'polypeptide(L)'
;DRYVESTRAIMQENAVYPNMLALAERAWLGGGAGYFNAPTAALSPEASAETREAFVDFERRLLWHNDRVFAGEPFPYVAQSHAQWYISPVYPNGGDLTASYLPEEQYLKQMKAHQYTPPAEVGGEAYPYQRTSGGSGVYLRHTWGDICYGLVPNASENSTVYATAWVHSDADTTAGLIFETQNYSRSEADVAPQQGTWDYKGSRLWVNGEAIAPPRWLNAVGQRNIDLPLANENAASRPPLQIQLQKGWNQILIKLPIGRFTLPEIRLNKWMFAAAITTPDGGKALPNLQYAKPSL
;
A
#
# COMPACT_ATOMS: atom_id res chain seq x y z
N ASP A 1 -22.40 12.03 -10.06
CA ASP A 1 -22.81 11.10 -10.64
C ASP A 1 -22.06 9.85 -11.13
N ARG A 2 -21.56 9.12 -10.16
CA ARG A 2 -20.85 7.86 -10.24
C ARG A 2 -21.78 6.69 -10.62
N TYR A 3 -23.02 6.98 -10.98
CA TYR A 3 -24.10 5.98 -10.98
C TYR A 3 -24.86 5.90 -12.29
N VAL A 4 -24.36 6.56 -13.31
CA VAL A 4 -25.17 6.80 -14.51
C VAL A 4 -25.29 5.58 -15.40
N GLU A 5 -24.40 4.60 -15.27
CA GLU A 5 -24.46 3.42 -16.12
C GLU A 5 -24.10 2.16 -15.30
N SER A 6 -25.02 1.25 -15.19
CA SER A 6 -24.79 -0.07 -14.60
C SER A 6 -24.17 -1.02 -15.62
N THR A 7 -23.04 -0.63 -16.19
CA THR A 7 -22.24 -1.55 -16.98
C THR A 7 -21.33 -2.39 -16.08
N ARG A 8 -20.94 -3.56 -16.55
CA ARG A 8 -20.00 -4.43 -15.86
C ARG A 8 -18.74 -3.68 -15.43
N ALA A 9 -18.18 -2.82 -16.30
CA ALA A 9 -17.02 -2.02 -15.98
C ALA A 9 -17.25 -1.06 -14.80
N ILE A 10 -18.42 -0.45 -14.71
CA ILE A 10 -18.77 0.46 -13.61
C ILE A 10 -18.99 -0.29 -12.30
N MET A 11 -19.54 -1.48 -12.35
CA MET A 11 -19.63 -2.33 -11.15
C MET A 11 -18.23 -2.78 -10.67
N GLN A 12 -17.30 -2.96 -11.59
CA GLN A 12 -15.90 -3.29 -11.28
C GLN A 12 -15.19 -2.16 -10.57
N GLU A 13 -15.45 -0.96 -10.99
CA GLU A 13 -14.82 0.27 -10.51
C GLU A 13 -15.63 0.92 -9.39
N ASN A 14 -16.75 0.31 -9.04
CA ASN A 14 -17.65 0.82 -8.02
C ASN A 14 -17.04 0.61 -6.62
N ALA A 15 -17.00 1.69 -5.85
CA ALA A 15 -16.54 1.66 -4.46
C ALA A 15 -17.39 0.76 -3.54
N VAL A 16 -18.55 0.28 -4.00
CA VAL A 16 -19.44 -0.59 -3.23
C VAL A 16 -18.91 -2.02 -3.16
N TYR A 17 -18.37 -2.56 -4.26
CA TYR A 17 -17.85 -3.92 -4.29
C TYR A 17 -16.32 -3.93 -4.34
N PRO A 18 -15.62 -4.69 -3.51
CA PRO A 18 -16.12 -5.65 -2.50
C PRO A 18 -16.48 -5.05 -1.13
N ASN A 19 -16.36 -3.73 -0.96
CA ASN A 19 -16.51 -3.04 0.34
C ASN A 19 -17.87 -3.31 1.02
N MET A 20 -18.93 -3.56 0.23
CA MET A 20 -20.24 -3.92 0.75
C MET A 20 -20.21 -5.21 1.58
N LEU A 21 -19.31 -6.16 1.30
CA LEU A 21 -19.20 -7.39 2.07
C LEU A 21 -18.68 -7.10 3.50
N ALA A 22 -17.77 -6.14 3.64
CA ALA A 22 -17.31 -5.69 4.96
C ALA A 22 -18.44 -4.97 5.73
N LEU A 23 -19.25 -4.17 5.04
CA LEU A 23 -20.43 -3.53 5.64
C LEU A 23 -21.45 -4.56 6.09
N ALA A 24 -21.74 -5.56 5.25
CA ALA A 24 -22.68 -6.64 5.58
C ALA A 24 -22.21 -7.46 6.77
N GLU A 25 -20.93 -7.82 6.82
CA GLU A 25 -20.30 -8.52 7.95
C GLU A 25 -20.48 -7.72 9.24
N ARG A 26 -20.13 -6.43 9.21
CA ARG A 26 -20.27 -5.55 10.37
C ARG A 26 -21.72 -5.43 10.84
N ALA A 27 -22.65 -5.27 9.92
CA ALA A 27 -24.08 -5.16 10.24
C ALA A 27 -24.60 -6.47 10.85
N TRP A 28 -24.19 -7.62 10.31
CA TRP A 28 -24.61 -8.93 10.81
C TRP A 28 -24.07 -9.25 12.21
N LEU A 29 -22.85 -8.86 12.49
CA LEU A 29 -22.20 -9.08 13.79
C LEU A 29 -22.53 -8.00 14.84
N GLY A 30 -23.46 -7.11 14.57
CA GLY A 30 -23.93 -6.12 15.55
C GLY A 30 -22.86 -5.10 15.99
N GLY A 31 -22.01 -4.65 15.07
CA GLY A 31 -20.94 -3.69 15.32
C GLY A 31 -19.56 -4.18 14.94
N GLY A 32 -19.43 -5.45 14.68
CA GLY A 32 -18.24 -6.08 14.13
C GLY A 32 -17.23 -6.57 15.13
N ALA A 33 -16.25 -7.30 14.64
CA ALA A 33 -15.11 -7.78 15.39
C ALA A 33 -14.10 -6.65 15.68
N GLY A 34 -13.13 -6.92 16.55
CA GLY A 34 -12.15 -5.93 17.00
C GLY A 34 -11.36 -5.22 15.90
N TYR A 35 -11.15 -5.88 14.76
CA TYR A 35 -10.43 -5.26 13.62
C TYR A 35 -11.23 -4.12 12.96
N PHE A 36 -12.56 -4.06 13.09
CA PHE A 36 -13.37 -2.94 12.61
C PHE A 36 -13.32 -1.72 13.53
N ASN A 37 -12.92 -1.92 14.77
CA ASN A 37 -12.87 -0.88 15.79
C ASN A 37 -11.43 -0.38 16.02
N ALA A 38 -10.49 -0.81 15.17
CA ALA A 38 -9.13 -0.31 15.24
C ALA A 38 -9.11 1.21 14.99
N PRO A 39 -8.36 1.99 15.78
CA PRO A 39 -8.28 3.43 15.62
C PRO A 39 -7.53 3.85 14.35
N THR A 40 -6.85 2.92 13.72
CA THR A 40 -6.09 3.16 12.48
C THR A 40 -6.72 2.40 11.32
N ALA A 41 -6.49 2.88 10.10
CA ALA A 41 -6.91 2.19 8.87
C ALA A 41 -6.08 0.93 8.54
N ALA A 42 -5.17 0.53 9.42
CA ALA A 42 -4.33 -0.65 9.28
C ALA A 42 -4.59 -1.61 10.43
N LEU A 43 -4.46 -2.92 10.16
CA LEU A 43 -4.48 -3.91 11.23
C LEU A 43 -3.26 -3.68 12.12
N SER A 44 -3.51 -3.31 13.37
CA SER A 44 -2.43 -3.03 14.31
C SER A 44 -1.56 -4.27 14.53
N PRO A 45 -0.23 -4.12 14.55
CA PRO A 45 0.65 -5.21 14.97
C PRO A 45 0.41 -5.64 16.42
N GLU A 46 -0.15 -4.74 17.24
CA GLU A 46 -0.54 -5.01 18.62
C GLU A 46 -1.93 -5.66 18.75
N ALA A 47 -2.62 -5.90 17.63
CA ALA A 47 -3.88 -6.58 17.63
C ALA A 47 -3.72 -7.98 18.25
N SER A 48 -4.67 -8.37 19.12
CA SER A 48 -4.67 -9.69 19.73
C SER A 48 -4.69 -10.81 18.69
N ALA A 49 -4.21 -11.99 19.04
CA ALA A 49 -4.28 -13.16 18.16
C ALA A 49 -5.71 -13.41 17.68
N GLU A 50 -6.68 -13.30 18.58
CA GLU A 50 -8.11 -13.45 18.26
C GLU A 50 -8.57 -12.43 17.20
N THR A 51 -8.17 -11.17 17.34
CA THR A 51 -8.50 -10.12 16.33
C THR A 51 -7.90 -10.43 14.98
N ARG A 52 -6.65 -10.93 14.96
CA ARG A 52 -5.98 -11.32 13.70
C ARG A 52 -6.64 -12.51 13.04
N GLU A 53 -6.96 -13.54 13.83
CA GLU A 53 -7.66 -14.74 13.33
C GLU A 53 -9.04 -14.40 12.81
N ALA A 54 -9.78 -13.52 13.48
CA ALA A 54 -11.06 -13.03 13.02
C ALA A 54 -10.94 -12.27 11.68
N PHE A 55 -9.90 -11.47 11.49
CA PHE A 55 -9.64 -10.81 10.21
C PHE A 55 -9.28 -11.80 9.11
N VAL A 56 -8.42 -12.78 9.39
CA VAL A 56 -8.06 -13.85 8.43
C VAL A 56 -9.31 -14.63 8.02
N ASP A 57 -10.18 -14.95 8.98
CA ASP A 57 -11.43 -15.65 8.69
C ASP A 57 -12.39 -14.81 7.85
N PHE A 58 -12.50 -13.52 8.12
CA PHE A 58 -13.25 -12.59 7.28
C PHE A 58 -12.67 -12.54 5.86
N GLU A 59 -11.36 -12.38 5.71
CA GLU A 59 -10.69 -12.35 4.42
C GLU A 59 -10.94 -13.65 3.63
N ARG A 60 -10.88 -14.79 4.30
CA ARG A 60 -11.19 -16.09 3.68
C ARG A 60 -12.61 -16.14 3.12
N ARG A 61 -13.61 -15.64 3.85
CA ARG A 61 -15.00 -15.55 3.38
C ARG A 61 -15.14 -14.54 2.23
N LEU A 62 -14.44 -13.41 2.31
CA LEU A 62 -14.41 -12.42 1.24
C LEU A 62 -13.89 -13.02 -0.07
N LEU A 63 -12.78 -13.74 -0.02
CA LEU A 63 -12.20 -14.41 -1.18
C LEU A 63 -13.07 -15.58 -1.68
N TRP A 64 -13.77 -16.27 -0.77
CA TRP A 64 -14.77 -17.26 -1.17
C TRP A 64 -15.90 -16.63 -2.00
N HIS A 65 -16.36 -15.45 -1.63
CA HIS A 65 -17.34 -14.70 -2.43
C HIS A 65 -16.77 -14.34 -3.80
N ASN A 66 -15.51 -13.93 -3.88
CA ASN A 66 -14.84 -13.69 -5.15
C ASN A 66 -14.87 -14.94 -6.05
N ASP A 67 -14.49 -16.09 -5.52
CA ASP A 67 -14.37 -17.32 -6.30
C ASP A 67 -15.72 -17.93 -6.70
N ARG A 68 -16.80 -17.67 -5.97
CA ARG A 68 -18.08 -18.37 -6.13
C ARG A 68 -19.22 -17.46 -6.58
N VAL A 69 -19.36 -16.30 -5.97
CA VAL A 69 -20.48 -15.39 -6.25
C VAL A 69 -20.12 -14.43 -7.37
N PHE A 70 -18.89 -13.93 -7.35
CA PHE A 70 -18.38 -12.97 -8.33
C PHE A 70 -17.43 -13.61 -9.34
N ALA A 71 -17.48 -14.94 -9.50
CA ALA A 71 -16.59 -15.64 -10.42
C ALA A 71 -16.65 -15.06 -11.84
N GLY A 72 -15.49 -14.60 -12.33
CA GLY A 72 -15.38 -13.93 -13.63
C GLY A 72 -15.83 -12.47 -13.63
N GLU A 73 -16.24 -11.93 -12.50
CA GLU A 73 -16.45 -10.50 -12.30
C GLU A 73 -15.21 -9.87 -11.65
N PRO A 74 -14.92 -8.63 -11.95
CA PRO A 74 -13.85 -7.94 -11.25
C PRO A 74 -14.14 -7.76 -9.77
N PHE A 75 -13.17 -8.16 -9.03
CA PHE A 75 -13.18 -8.09 -7.58
C PHE A 75 -11.81 -7.55 -7.15
N PRO A 76 -11.67 -6.23 -6.99
CA PRO A 76 -10.38 -5.58 -6.76
C PRO A 76 -9.89 -5.81 -5.32
N TYR A 77 -9.68 -7.06 -4.96
CA TYR A 77 -9.16 -7.46 -3.67
C TYR A 77 -8.32 -8.73 -3.81
N VAL A 78 -7.15 -8.71 -3.20
CA VAL A 78 -6.29 -9.89 -3.07
C VAL A 78 -5.99 -10.15 -1.59
N ALA A 79 -5.68 -11.39 -1.23
CA ALA A 79 -5.31 -11.71 0.14
C ALA A 79 -4.13 -10.85 0.59
N GLN A 80 -4.24 -10.25 1.76
CA GLN A 80 -3.27 -9.31 2.30
C GLN A 80 -3.07 -9.41 3.82
N SER A 81 -3.82 -10.27 4.50
CA SER A 81 -3.69 -10.48 5.95
C SER A 81 -2.31 -10.96 6.39
N HIS A 82 -1.56 -11.56 5.47
CA HIS A 82 -0.19 -12.04 5.70
C HIS A 82 0.87 -10.96 5.43
N ALA A 83 0.51 -9.86 4.74
CA ALA A 83 1.45 -8.78 4.41
C ALA A 83 1.92 -8.05 5.67
N GLN A 84 3.21 -7.75 5.72
CA GLN A 84 3.83 -7.06 6.85
C GLN A 84 4.82 -6.01 6.36
N TRP A 85 4.65 -4.78 6.86
CA TRP A 85 5.49 -3.63 6.55
C TRP A 85 6.18 -3.10 7.79
N TYR A 86 7.42 -2.70 7.64
CA TYR A 86 8.24 -2.02 8.64
C TYR A 86 8.35 -0.56 8.26
N ILE A 87 7.97 0.33 9.16
CA ILE A 87 7.89 1.77 8.90
C ILE A 87 9.00 2.48 9.67
N SER A 88 9.83 3.22 8.97
CA SER A 88 10.95 3.96 9.55
C SER A 88 10.50 5.06 10.53
N PRO A 89 11.44 5.65 11.29
CA PRO A 89 11.23 6.97 11.86
C PRO A 89 10.79 8.00 10.82
N VAL A 90 10.18 9.07 11.29
CA VAL A 90 9.87 10.23 10.45
C VAL A 90 11.09 11.10 10.35
N TYR A 91 11.54 11.36 9.13
CA TYR A 91 12.68 12.25 8.84
C TYR A 91 12.16 13.60 8.37
N PRO A 92 12.45 14.72 9.09
CA PRO A 92 12.14 16.05 8.58
C PRO A 92 12.91 16.31 7.28
N ASN A 93 12.20 16.70 6.21
CA ASN A 93 12.84 16.97 4.91
C ASN A 93 12.96 18.48 4.57
N GLY A 94 12.43 19.35 5.41
CA GLY A 94 12.53 20.80 5.20
C GLY A 94 11.89 21.30 3.90
N GLY A 95 11.05 20.49 3.26
CA GLY A 95 10.46 20.78 1.95
C GLY A 95 11.25 20.22 0.77
N ASP A 96 12.43 19.65 0.99
CA ASP A 96 13.18 18.92 -0.03
C ASP A 96 12.66 17.47 -0.13
N LEU A 97 11.78 17.23 -1.07
CA LEU A 97 11.19 15.92 -1.32
C LEU A 97 12.19 14.90 -1.90
N THR A 98 13.35 15.37 -2.32
CA THR A 98 14.41 14.52 -2.90
C THR A 98 15.42 14.06 -1.87
N ALA A 99 15.45 14.67 -0.68
CA ALA A 99 16.38 14.36 0.38
C ALA A 99 16.44 12.87 0.68
N SER A 100 17.64 12.31 0.77
CA SER A 100 17.91 10.91 1.08
C SER A 100 18.21 10.73 2.56
N TYR A 101 17.87 9.57 3.10
CA TYR A 101 18.06 9.23 4.50
C TYR A 101 18.60 7.81 4.63
N LEU A 102 18.91 7.42 5.84
CA LEU A 102 19.55 6.14 6.20
C LEU A 102 19.00 4.91 5.45
N PRO A 103 17.69 4.72 5.26
CA PRO A 103 17.19 3.58 4.50
C PRO A 103 17.67 3.56 3.03
N GLU A 104 17.72 4.71 2.40
CA GLU A 104 18.15 4.84 1.01
C GLU A 104 19.67 4.78 0.88
N GLU A 105 20.40 5.39 1.82
CA GLU A 105 21.86 5.52 1.76
C GLU A 105 22.61 4.25 2.19
N GLN A 106 22.10 3.57 3.19
CA GLN A 106 22.78 2.43 3.79
C GLN A 106 22.05 1.11 3.64
N TYR A 107 20.71 1.07 3.79
CA TYR A 107 19.99 -0.20 3.77
C TYR A 107 19.99 -0.85 2.41
N LEU A 108 19.86 -0.10 1.33
CA LEU A 108 19.94 -0.67 -0.01
C LEU A 108 21.27 -1.41 -0.24
N LYS A 109 22.37 -0.88 0.30
CA LYS A 109 23.69 -1.50 0.20
C LYS A 109 23.83 -2.72 1.11
N GLN A 110 23.38 -2.60 2.35
CA GLN A 110 23.48 -3.68 3.34
C GLN A 110 22.54 -4.84 3.00
N MET A 111 21.34 -4.57 2.54
CA MET A 111 20.41 -5.60 2.13
C MET A 111 21.00 -6.47 1.02
N LYS A 112 21.64 -5.86 0.05
CA LYS A 112 22.33 -6.60 -1.02
C LYS A 112 23.45 -7.50 -0.48
N ALA A 113 24.21 -7.03 0.49
CA ALA A 113 25.27 -7.81 1.15
C ALA A 113 24.71 -8.96 2.01
N HIS A 114 23.54 -8.81 2.59
CA HIS A 114 22.86 -9.81 3.42
C HIS A 114 21.84 -10.68 2.65
N GLN A 115 21.89 -10.68 1.33
CA GLN A 115 20.90 -11.39 0.51
C GLN A 115 19.46 -11.03 0.88
N TYR A 116 19.24 -9.75 1.16
CA TYR A 116 17.93 -9.18 1.51
C TYR A 116 17.27 -9.80 2.75
N THR A 117 18.04 -10.46 3.61
CA THR A 117 17.53 -10.92 4.91
C THR A 117 17.38 -9.73 5.86
N PRO A 118 16.29 -9.64 6.64
CA PRO A 118 16.14 -8.56 7.60
C PRO A 118 17.30 -8.52 8.58
N PRO A 119 18.06 -7.44 8.68
CA PRO A 119 19.15 -7.35 9.66
C PRO A 119 18.57 -7.02 11.04
N ALA A 120 19.19 -7.57 12.08
CA ALA A 120 18.91 -7.15 13.44
C ALA A 120 19.45 -5.74 13.71
N GLU A 121 20.56 -5.41 13.09
CA GLU A 121 21.25 -4.13 13.26
C GLU A 121 21.70 -3.56 11.92
N VAL A 122 21.83 -2.25 11.85
CA VAL A 122 22.33 -1.50 10.71
C VAL A 122 23.37 -0.51 11.22
N GLY A 123 24.63 -0.62 10.73
CA GLY A 123 25.69 0.28 11.15
C GLY A 123 26.06 0.19 12.64
N GLY A 124 25.77 -0.96 13.29
CA GLY A 124 25.98 -1.16 14.72
C GLY A 124 24.83 -0.66 15.60
N GLU A 125 23.75 -0.18 14.99
CA GLU A 125 22.53 0.21 15.70
C GLU A 125 21.39 -0.72 15.33
N ALA A 126 20.42 -0.90 16.24
CA ALA A 126 19.20 -1.67 15.97
C ALA A 126 18.51 -1.15 14.71
N TYR A 127 17.92 -2.05 13.91
CA TYR A 127 17.24 -1.66 12.68
C TYR A 127 16.20 -0.58 12.97
N PRO A 128 16.27 0.61 12.37
CA PRO A 128 15.47 1.74 12.78
C PRO A 128 14.11 1.73 12.11
N TYR A 129 13.24 0.87 12.54
CA TYR A 129 11.81 1.02 12.31
C TYR A 129 11.11 1.36 13.62
N GLN A 130 10.08 2.18 13.55
CA GLN A 130 9.32 2.58 14.73
C GLN A 130 7.96 1.92 14.80
N ARG A 131 7.48 1.43 13.66
CA ARG A 131 6.13 0.87 13.56
C ARG A 131 6.12 -0.29 12.60
N THR A 132 5.17 -1.16 12.80
CA THR A 132 4.83 -2.18 11.83
C THR A 132 3.37 -2.01 11.41
N SER A 133 3.04 -2.45 10.22
CA SER A 133 1.68 -2.42 9.70
C SER A 133 1.38 -3.70 8.95
N GLY A 134 0.26 -4.30 9.21
CA GLY A 134 -0.26 -5.43 8.44
C GLY A 134 -1.17 -4.95 7.31
N GLY A 135 -1.31 -5.79 6.28
CA GLY A 135 -2.14 -5.51 5.12
C GLY A 135 -1.41 -4.72 4.02
N SER A 136 -2.12 -4.48 2.93
CA SER A 136 -1.56 -3.87 1.72
C SER A 136 -1.78 -2.37 1.62
N GLY A 137 -2.76 -1.81 2.31
CA GLY A 137 -3.06 -0.39 2.32
C GLY A 137 -2.63 0.27 3.62
N VAL A 138 -1.75 1.26 3.56
CA VAL A 138 -1.20 1.94 4.74
C VAL A 138 -1.37 3.44 4.60
N TYR A 139 -2.19 4.03 5.47
CA TYR A 139 -2.29 5.46 5.64
C TYR A 139 -1.29 5.92 6.69
N LEU A 140 -0.26 6.65 6.28
CA LEU A 140 0.67 7.29 7.22
C LEU A 140 0.00 8.46 7.92
N ARG A 141 -0.79 9.25 7.18
CA ARG A 141 -1.68 10.28 7.70
C ARG A 141 -3.04 10.14 7.04
N HIS A 142 -4.09 10.05 7.83
CA HIS A 142 -5.44 10.11 7.33
C HIS A 142 -5.94 11.56 7.31
N THR A 143 -6.64 11.96 6.24
CA THR A 143 -7.15 13.33 6.09
C THR A 143 -8.24 13.69 7.10
N TRP A 144 -8.91 12.68 7.64
CA TRP A 144 -9.92 12.81 8.70
C TRP A 144 -9.40 12.26 10.03
N GLY A 145 -8.26 12.83 10.45
CA GLY A 145 -7.54 12.37 11.63
C GLY A 145 -8.36 12.31 12.92
N ASP A 146 -9.42 13.12 13.00
CA ASP A 146 -10.33 13.11 14.16
C ASP A 146 -11.28 11.89 14.17
N ILE A 147 -11.45 11.23 13.02
CA ILE A 147 -12.34 10.07 12.86
C ILE A 147 -11.55 8.80 12.62
N CYS A 148 -10.51 8.89 11.81
CA CYS A 148 -9.64 7.79 11.45
C CYS A 148 -8.18 8.23 11.51
N TYR A 149 -7.41 7.65 12.41
CA TYR A 149 -6.02 8.01 12.59
C TYR A 149 -5.13 7.36 11.53
N GLY A 150 -4.12 8.09 11.09
CA GLY A 150 -3.01 7.51 10.33
C GLY A 150 -2.06 6.76 11.24
N LEU A 151 -1.17 5.98 10.63
CA LEU A 151 -0.17 5.20 11.35
C LEU A 151 0.89 6.07 12.06
N VAL A 152 1.16 7.27 11.53
CA VAL A 152 2.09 8.24 12.12
C VAL A 152 1.32 9.21 12.99
N PRO A 153 1.41 9.12 14.33
CA PRO A 153 0.77 10.08 15.21
C PRO A 153 1.34 11.49 14.99
N ASN A 154 0.47 12.48 15.04
CA ASN A 154 0.87 13.89 14.89
C ASN A 154 1.74 14.13 13.64
N ALA A 155 1.39 13.48 12.52
CA ALA A 155 2.11 13.63 11.26
C ALA A 155 2.27 15.10 10.89
N SER A 156 3.49 15.49 10.56
CA SER A 156 3.84 16.87 10.16
C SER A 156 4.12 16.97 8.67
N GLU A 157 3.86 18.13 8.11
CA GLU A 157 4.31 18.49 6.77
C GLU A 157 5.83 18.45 6.66
N ASN A 158 6.36 18.40 5.45
CA ASN A 158 7.79 18.37 5.14
C ASN A 158 8.52 17.23 5.83
N SER A 159 8.01 16.04 5.64
CA SER A 159 8.51 14.81 6.25
C SER A 159 8.70 13.70 5.23
N THR A 160 9.60 12.77 5.53
CA THR A 160 9.80 11.54 4.74
C THR A 160 9.74 10.33 5.64
N VAL A 161 9.10 9.28 5.18
CA VAL A 161 9.03 7.96 5.80
C VAL A 161 9.43 6.92 4.78
N TYR A 162 10.01 5.83 5.23
CA TYR A 162 10.24 4.65 4.41
C TYR A 162 9.41 3.48 4.92
N ALA A 163 8.88 2.73 3.97
CA ALA A 163 8.24 1.45 4.27
C ALA A 163 9.06 0.32 3.64
N THR A 164 9.33 -0.72 4.41
CA THR A 164 10.12 -1.86 3.98
C THR A 164 9.35 -3.16 4.22
N ALA A 165 9.36 -4.06 3.25
CA ALA A 165 8.94 -5.44 3.43
C ALA A 165 10.07 -6.39 3.05
N TRP A 166 10.24 -7.46 3.83
CA TRP A 166 11.07 -8.59 3.47
C TRP A 166 10.19 -9.79 3.20
N VAL A 167 10.35 -10.35 2.02
CA VAL A 167 9.54 -11.46 1.56
C VAL A 167 10.41 -12.63 1.12
N HIS A 168 10.07 -13.82 1.55
CA HIS A 168 10.74 -15.05 1.16
C HIS A 168 9.95 -15.72 0.04
N SER A 169 10.63 -16.04 -1.05
CA SER A 169 10.13 -16.83 -2.18
C SER A 169 10.84 -18.18 -2.24
N ASP A 170 10.09 -19.24 -2.47
CA ASP A 170 10.65 -20.60 -2.55
C ASP A 170 11.41 -20.86 -3.86
N ALA A 171 11.21 -20.02 -4.86
CA ALA A 171 11.83 -20.11 -6.18
C ALA A 171 12.04 -18.74 -6.80
N ASP A 172 12.88 -18.66 -7.81
CA ASP A 172 12.91 -17.51 -8.71
C ASP A 172 11.57 -17.39 -9.41
N THR A 173 10.94 -16.22 -9.29
CA THR A 173 9.55 -16.06 -9.69
C THR A 173 9.31 -14.67 -10.25
N THR A 174 8.61 -14.59 -11.38
CA THR A 174 8.00 -13.35 -11.82
C THR A 174 6.72 -13.12 -11.03
N ALA A 175 6.59 -12.00 -10.36
CA ALA A 175 5.43 -11.61 -9.61
C ALA A 175 4.84 -10.30 -10.14
N GLY A 176 3.57 -10.07 -9.87
CA GLY A 176 2.93 -8.77 -10.02
C GLY A 176 3.08 -7.97 -8.72
N LEU A 177 3.31 -6.68 -8.83
CA LEU A 177 3.22 -5.75 -7.70
C LEU A 177 2.18 -4.68 -8.02
N ILE A 178 1.05 -4.77 -7.35
CA ILE A 178 0.08 -3.68 -7.34
C ILE A 178 0.65 -2.62 -6.39
N PHE A 179 0.92 -1.44 -6.92
CA PHE A 179 1.56 -0.37 -6.15
C PHE A 179 0.96 0.99 -6.46
N GLU A 180 0.66 1.75 -5.40
CA GLU A 180 0.12 3.08 -5.48
C GLU A 180 0.55 3.92 -4.28
N THR A 181 0.90 5.19 -4.50
CA THR A 181 1.27 6.16 -3.47
C THR A 181 0.27 7.31 -3.36
N GLN A 182 -0.69 7.35 -4.26
CA GLN A 182 -1.79 8.30 -4.25
C GLN A 182 -3.10 7.55 -4.32
N ASN A 183 -4.06 8.03 -3.56
CA ASN A 183 -5.43 7.62 -3.72
C ASN A 183 -6.14 8.74 -4.46
N TYR A 184 -6.41 8.55 -5.74
CA TYR A 184 -7.11 9.52 -6.57
C TYR A 184 -8.57 9.55 -6.18
N SER A 185 -9.06 10.73 -5.84
CA SER A 185 -10.47 10.96 -5.60
C SER A 185 -10.95 12.20 -6.33
N ARG A 186 -12.27 12.33 -6.50
CA ARG A 186 -12.84 13.54 -7.11
C ARG A 186 -12.62 14.81 -6.28
N SER A 187 -12.26 14.66 -5.03
CA SER A 187 -11.93 15.78 -4.15
C SER A 187 -10.49 16.26 -4.29
N GLU A 188 -9.66 15.52 -5.01
CA GLU A 188 -8.29 15.89 -5.35
C GLU A 188 -8.22 16.39 -6.78
N ALA A 189 -7.22 17.20 -7.10
CA ALA A 189 -6.92 17.52 -8.48
C ALA A 189 -6.42 16.24 -9.17
N ASP A 190 -7.22 15.74 -10.04
CA ASP A 190 -7.08 14.47 -10.72
C ASP A 190 -6.22 14.64 -11.96
N VAL A 191 -5.01 15.11 -11.74
CA VAL A 191 -4.06 15.47 -12.80
C VAL A 191 -2.86 14.52 -12.81
N ALA A 192 -2.33 14.28 -14.00
CA ALA A 192 -1.15 13.44 -14.17
C ALA A 192 0.10 14.12 -13.61
N PRO A 193 0.94 13.42 -12.83
CA PRO A 193 2.23 13.93 -12.41
C PRO A 193 3.22 13.98 -13.59
N GLN A 194 4.41 14.49 -13.34
CA GLN A 194 5.47 14.54 -14.34
C GLN A 194 5.85 13.11 -14.77
N GLN A 195 6.12 12.94 -16.06
CA GLN A 195 6.66 11.68 -16.60
C GLN A 195 7.95 11.30 -15.86
N GLY A 196 8.11 10.01 -15.57
CA GLY A 196 9.26 9.52 -14.81
C GLY A 196 9.16 9.72 -13.30
N THR A 197 8.00 10.13 -12.79
CA THR A 197 7.72 10.20 -11.34
C THR A 197 6.53 9.31 -10.96
N TRP A 198 6.51 8.86 -9.72
CA TRP A 198 5.39 8.06 -9.18
C TRP A 198 4.19 8.94 -8.82
N ASP A 199 4.49 10.16 -8.36
CA ASP A 199 3.52 11.13 -7.88
C ASP A 199 4.14 12.53 -7.79
N TYR A 200 3.41 13.48 -7.24
CA TYR A 200 3.90 14.84 -6.97
C TYR A 200 4.79 14.95 -5.74
N LYS A 201 4.90 13.88 -4.94
CA LYS A 201 5.58 13.88 -3.64
C LYS A 201 7.02 13.40 -3.72
N GLY A 202 7.45 12.87 -4.88
CA GLY A 202 8.78 12.30 -5.03
C GLY A 202 8.94 10.90 -4.46
N SER A 203 7.84 10.15 -4.37
CA SER A 203 7.86 8.75 -3.94
C SER A 203 8.75 7.89 -4.85
N ARG A 204 9.39 6.87 -4.29
CA ARG A 204 10.24 5.92 -5.00
C ARG A 204 10.02 4.50 -4.52
N LEU A 205 10.32 3.55 -5.39
CA LEU A 205 10.19 2.12 -5.13
C LEU A 205 11.45 1.40 -5.59
N TRP A 206 11.93 0.48 -4.75
CA TRP A 206 13.01 -0.45 -5.09
C TRP A 206 12.61 -1.87 -4.75
N VAL A 207 13.03 -2.80 -5.57
CA VAL A 207 12.96 -4.24 -5.32
C VAL A 207 14.38 -4.78 -5.40
N ASN A 208 14.85 -5.42 -4.35
CA ASN A 208 16.20 -5.95 -4.25
C ASN A 208 17.31 -4.92 -4.55
N GLY A 209 17.10 -3.68 -4.14
CA GLY A 209 18.03 -2.58 -4.37
C GLY A 209 18.01 -1.98 -5.77
N GLU A 210 17.19 -2.51 -6.67
CA GLU A 210 16.99 -1.99 -8.02
C GLU A 210 15.76 -1.08 -8.06
N ALA A 211 15.93 0.14 -8.56
CA ALA A 211 14.85 1.09 -8.69
C ALA A 211 13.82 0.62 -9.71
N ILE A 212 12.57 0.61 -9.33
CA ILE A 212 11.46 0.29 -10.21
C ILE A 212 10.97 1.59 -10.87
N ALA A 213 10.94 1.58 -12.18
CA ALA A 213 10.50 2.73 -12.95
C ALA A 213 9.00 3.01 -12.72
N PRO A 214 8.62 4.28 -12.55
CA PRO A 214 7.23 4.66 -12.48
C PRO A 214 6.50 4.37 -13.80
N PRO A 215 5.17 4.29 -13.77
CA PRO A 215 4.40 4.07 -14.99
C PRO A 215 4.57 5.25 -15.95
N ARG A 216 4.35 4.99 -17.24
CA ARG A 216 4.20 6.06 -18.22
C ARG A 216 2.78 6.61 -18.08
N TRP A 217 2.66 7.87 -17.73
CA TRP A 217 1.39 8.55 -17.66
C TRP A 217 0.83 8.81 -19.06
N LEU A 218 -0.45 8.55 -19.28
CA LEU A 218 -1.10 8.73 -20.59
C LEU A 218 -1.24 10.20 -20.95
N ASN A 219 -1.50 11.04 -19.94
CA ASN A 219 -1.66 12.47 -20.16
C ASN A 219 -0.40 13.27 -19.79
N ALA A 220 -0.30 14.45 -20.37
CA ALA A 220 0.73 15.40 -20.00
C ALA A 220 0.55 15.87 -18.56
N VAL A 221 1.66 16.27 -17.93
CA VAL A 221 1.65 16.82 -16.57
C VAL A 221 0.66 17.98 -16.44
N GLY A 222 -0.08 18.00 -15.35
CA GLY A 222 -1.10 19.02 -15.07
C GLY A 222 -2.42 18.85 -15.84
N GLN A 223 -2.47 17.95 -16.84
CA GLN A 223 -3.73 17.58 -17.46
C GLN A 223 -4.46 16.53 -16.62
N ARG A 224 -5.78 16.42 -16.81
CA ARG A 224 -6.59 15.44 -16.12
C ARG A 224 -6.01 14.04 -16.29
N ASN A 225 -5.85 13.35 -15.20
CA ASN A 225 -5.38 11.96 -15.21
C ASN A 225 -6.53 11.03 -15.64
N ILE A 226 -6.31 10.28 -16.71
CA ILE A 226 -7.26 9.27 -17.22
C ILE A 226 -6.76 7.85 -17.01
N ASP A 227 -5.58 7.68 -16.42
CA ASP A 227 -4.99 6.36 -16.16
C ASP A 227 -5.77 5.60 -15.09
N LEU A 228 -6.45 6.34 -14.23
CA LEU A 228 -7.21 5.79 -13.12
C LEU A 228 -8.70 6.15 -13.29
N PRO A 229 -9.59 5.17 -13.25
CA PRO A 229 -11.02 5.41 -13.26
C PRO A 229 -11.45 6.24 -12.06
N LEU A 230 -12.24 7.26 -12.28
CA LEU A 230 -12.79 8.10 -11.20
C LEU A 230 -13.84 7.40 -10.33
N ALA A 231 -14.28 6.22 -10.74
CA ALA A 231 -15.39 5.51 -10.12
C ALA A 231 -15.01 4.88 -8.78
N ASN A 232 -13.76 4.48 -8.60
CA ASN A 232 -13.29 3.87 -7.36
C ASN A 232 -12.00 4.52 -6.86
N GLU A 233 -12.13 5.39 -5.88
CA GLU A 233 -11.00 6.08 -5.26
C GLU A 233 -10.09 5.16 -4.42
N ASN A 234 -10.49 3.93 -4.18
CA ASN A 234 -9.81 3.03 -3.26
C ASN A 234 -9.19 1.82 -3.96
N ALA A 235 -9.37 1.68 -5.26
CA ALA A 235 -8.80 0.59 -6.01
C ALA A 235 -7.66 1.05 -6.91
N ALA A 236 -6.55 0.32 -6.87
CA ALA A 236 -5.53 0.44 -7.88
C ALA A 236 -6.10 -0.11 -9.19
N SER A 237 -6.14 0.72 -10.21
CA SER A 237 -6.72 0.37 -11.51
C SER A 237 -5.67 0.11 -12.57
N ARG A 238 -4.40 0.33 -12.26
CA ARG A 238 -3.30 0.02 -13.15
C ARG A 238 -2.95 -1.46 -13.11
N PRO A 239 -2.50 -2.02 -14.24
CA PRO A 239 -1.93 -3.36 -14.24
C PRO A 239 -0.79 -3.47 -13.22
N PRO A 240 -0.58 -4.64 -12.62
CA PRO A 240 0.52 -4.85 -11.69
C PRO A 240 1.86 -4.67 -12.40
N LEU A 241 2.81 -4.08 -11.70
CA LEU A 241 4.19 -4.02 -12.14
C LEU A 241 4.77 -5.43 -12.16
N GLN A 242 5.52 -5.76 -13.20
CA GLN A 242 6.23 -7.03 -13.23
C GLN A 242 7.54 -6.90 -12.46
N ILE A 243 7.70 -7.67 -11.41
CA ILE A 243 8.90 -7.71 -10.59
C ILE A 243 9.50 -9.11 -10.59
N GLN A 244 10.82 -9.19 -10.39
CA GLN A 244 11.52 -10.46 -10.26
C GLN A 244 11.86 -10.69 -8.79
N LEU A 245 11.31 -11.74 -8.22
CA LEU A 245 11.73 -12.24 -6.91
C LEU A 245 12.72 -13.38 -7.13
N GLN A 246 13.82 -13.36 -6.39
CA GLN A 246 14.78 -14.45 -6.36
C GLN A 246 14.39 -15.46 -5.28
N LYS A 247 14.83 -16.69 -5.44
CA LYS A 247 14.73 -17.70 -4.39
C LYS A 247 15.40 -17.21 -3.11
N GLY A 248 14.71 -17.33 -1.99
CA GLY A 248 15.14 -16.81 -0.71
C GLY A 248 14.53 -15.45 -0.38
N TRP A 249 15.22 -14.66 0.41
CA TRP A 249 14.77 -13.35 0.86
C TRP A 249 14.89 -12.27 -0.21
N ASN A 250 13.86 -11.44 -0.31
CA ASN A 250 13.76 -10.28 -1.18
C ASN A 250 13.36 -9.07 -0.34
N GLN A 251 13.79 -7.89 -0.76
CA GLN A 251 13.42 -6.63 -0.13
C GLN A 251 12.60 -5.77 -1.06
N ILE A 252 11.53 -5.19 -0.54
CA ILE A 252 10.81 -4.08 -1.17
C ILE A 252 11.00 -2.87 -0.27
N LEU A 253 11.50 -1.78 -0.82
CA LEU A 253 11.67 -0.51 -0.13
C LEU A 253 10.88 0.57 -0.85
N ILE A 254 10.11 1.35 -0.09
CA ILE A 254 9.30 2.45 -0.58
C ILE A 254 9.71 3.72 0.15
N LYS A 255 10.06 4.77 -0.58
CA LYS A 255 10.25 6.12 -0.06
C LYS A 255 8.96 6.90 -0.19
N LEU A 256 8.55 7.53 0.87
CA LEU A 256 7.26 8.22 1.00
C LEU A 256 7.47 9.64 1.56
N PRO A 257 7.92 10.58 0.75
CA PRO A 257 8.00 11.97 1.16
C PRO A 257 6.62 12.63 1.17
N ILE A 258 6.48 13.67 1.94
CA ILE A 258 5.35 14.60 1.92
C ILE A 258 5.86 16.01 2.11
N GLY A 259 5.35 16.97 1.33
CA GLY A 259 5.50 18.39 1.54
C GLY A 259 4.34 18.96 2.33
N ARG A 260 3.60 19.88 1.74
CA ARG A 260 2.37 20.42 2.33
C ARG A 260 1.22 19.44 2.18
N PHE A 261 0.31 19.45 3.14
CA PHE A 261 -0.91 18.64 3.09
C PHE A 261 -1.97 19.21 2.15
N THR A 262 -1.87 20.49 1.85
CA THR A 262 -2.72 21.15 0.85
C THR A 262 -1.84 21.93 -0.13
N LEU A 263 -2.18 21.88 -1.39
CA LEU A 263 -1.54 22.61 -2.47
C LEU A 263 -2.62 23.39 -3.24
N PRO A 264 -2.26 24.46 -3.98
CA PRO A 264 -3.23 25.20 -4.78
C PRO A 264 -4.05 24.32 -5.72
N GLU A 265 -3.39 23.31 -6.31
CA GLU A 265 -3.96 22.39 -7.28
C GLU A 265 -4.51 21.11 -6.65
N ILE A 266 -4.14 20.80 -5.41
CA ILE A 266 -4.50 19.56 -4.73
C ILE A 266 -5.06 19.88 -3.36
N ARG A 267 -6.38 19.72 -3.22
CA ARG A 267 -7.08 20.04 -1.98
C ARG A 267 -6.62 19.19 -0.80
N LEU A 268 -6.35 17.91 -1.05
CA LEU A 268 -5.97 16.94 -0.02
C LEU A 268 -4.79 16.10 -0.53
N ASN A 269 -3.61 16.43 -0.07
CA ASN A 269 -2.43 15.65 -0.38
C ASN A 269 -2.33 14.47 0.59
N LYS A 270 -2.68 13.28 0.12
CA LYS A 270 -2.70 12.06 0.93
C LYS A 270 -1.29 11.52 1.14
N TRP A 271 -1.02 11.08 2.37
CA TRP A 271 0.22 10.43 2.72
C TRP A 271 -0.03 8.97 3.04
N MET A 272 0.12 8.13 2.02
CA MET A 272 -0.22 6.73 2.07
C MET A 272 0.55 5.93 1.02
N PHE A 273 0.48 4.62 1.12
CA PHE A 273 0.77 3.71 0.02
C PHE A 273 -0.17 2.51 0.07
N ALA A 274 -0.32 1.87 -1.07
CA ALA A 274 -0.87 0.53 -1.19
C ALA A 274 0.13 -0.34 -1.95
N ALA A 275 0.40 -1.54 -1.44
CA ALA A 275 1.32 -2.46 -2.10
C ALA A 275 0.91 -3.91 -1.83
N ALA A 276 0.65 -4.66 -2.89
CA ALA A 276 0.30 -6.07 -2.81
C ALA A 276 1.09 -6.88 -3.83
N ILE A 277 1.75 -7.95 -3.37
CA ILE A 277 2.46 -8.89 -4.24
C ILE A 277 1.48 -9.95 -4.71
N THR A 278 1.35 -10.07 -6.01
CA THR A 278 0.32 -10.87 -6.66
C THR A 278 0.92 -11.82 -7.68
N THR A 279 0.08 -12.69 -8.23
CA THR A 279 0.36 -13.33 -9.52
C THR A 279 0.62 -12.26 -10.59
N PRO A 280 1.35 -12.58 -11.68
CA PRO A 280 1.72 -11.57 -12.68
C PRO A 280 0.55 -10.81 -13.30
N ASP A 281 -0.63 -11.42 -13.34
CA ASP A 281 -1.88 -10.83 -13.83
C ASP A 281 -2.62 -9.96 -12.81
N GLY A 282 -2.18 -9.96 -11.53
CA GLY A 282 -2.81 -9.23 -10.45
C GLY A 282 -4.06 -9.90 -9.85
N GLY A 283 -4.45 -11.06 -10.33
CA GLY A 283 -5.72 -11.69 -9.97
C GLY A 283 -5.77 -12.29 -8.58
N LYS A 284 -4.62 -12.76 -8.06
CA LYS A 284 -4.51 -13.40 -6.74
C LYS A 284 -3.22 -12.97 -6.04
N ALA A 285 -3.20 -13.06 -4.72
CA ALA A 285 -1.94 -12.95 -3.99
C ALA A 285 -0.95 -14.03 -4.47
N LEU A 286 0.34 -13.69 -4.50
CA LEU A 286 1.36 -14.66 -4.88
C LEU A 286 1.36 -15.81 -3.87
N PRO A 287 1.16 -17.06 -4.31
CA PRO A 287 1.12 -18.21 -3.39
C PRO A 287 2.49 -18.45 -2.74
N ASN A 288 2.48 -19.02 -1.54
CA ASN A 288 3.67 -19.42 -0.77
C ASN A 288 4.66 -18.27 -0.42
N LEU A 289 4.26 -17.02 -0.61
CA LEU A 289 5.06 -15.89 -0.20
C LEU A 289 4.98 -15.72 1.32
N GLN A 290 6.12 -15.62 1.97
CA GLN A 290 6.20 -15.41 3.41
C GLN A 290 6.79 -14.04 3.71
N TYR A 291 6.11 -13.26 4.55
CA TYR A 291 6.64 -12.00 5.05
C TYR A 291 7.44 -12.23 6.33
N ALA A 292 8.58 -11.58 6.45
CA ALA A 292 9.33 -11.57 7.71
C ALA A 292 8.47 -10.94 8.81
N LYS A 293 8.44 -11.59 9.97
CA LYS A 293 7.83 -11.02 11.18
C LYS A 293 8.91 -10.33 11.99
N PRO A 294 8.59 -9.24 12.72
CA PRO A 294 9.52 -8.69 13.67
C PRO A 294 9.87 -9.77 14.70
N SER A 295 11.14 -9.97 14.93
CA SER A 295 11.58 -10.57 16.19
C SER A 295 11.34 -9.51 17.26
N LEU A 296 10.28 -9.68 18.04
CA LEU A 296 9.99 -8.90 19.24
C LEU A 296 11.00 -9.21 20.33
#